data_408b7da766ee688a31958b57426323dd
#
_entry.id   408b7da766ee688a31958b57426323dd
#
_cell.length_a   1.000
_cell.length_b   1.000
_cell.length_c   1.000
_cell.angle_alpha   90.00
_cell.angle_beta   90.00
_cell.angle_gamma   90.00
#
_symmetry.space_group_name_H-M   'P 1'
#
loop_
_entity.id
_entity.type
_entity.pdbx_description
1 polymer ?
#
loop_
_entity_poly.entity_id
_entity_poly.type
_entity_poly.pdbx_seq_one_letter_code
_entity_poly.pdbx_strand_id
1 'polypeptide(L)'
;MKVSAFTFIKNGQILGYPFLQSIKSILPIVDEFVINCGESEDDTLSMIRSINDKKIRIIESQWNDVMRDRGYVYGQQKMIAQYNCTGDWAFYIEGDEVYHEDDLEKIKESMELYLNDANVEALV
;
A
#
# COMPACT_ATOMS: atom_id res chain seq x y z
N MET A 1 17.36 3.91 -7.61
CA MET A 1 16.45 3.61 -6.49
C MET A 1 15.11 3.17 -7.04
N LYS A 2 14.61 2.06 -6.56
CA LYS A 2 13.27 1.56 -6.87
C LYS A 2 12.41 1.61 -5.60
N VAL A 3 11.21 2.19 -5.70
CA VAL A 3 10.28 2.33 -4.58
C VAL A 3 9.04 1.50 -4.84
N SER A 4 8.73 0.60 -3.92
CA SER A 4 7.46 -0.13 -3.88
C SER A 4 6.55 0.53 -2.86
N ALA A 5 5.33 0.90 -3.22
CA ALA A 5 4.28 1.14 -2.24
C ALA A 5 3.52 -0.16 -1.97
N PHE A 6 2.90 -0.26 -0.80
CA PHE A 6 2.04 -1.39 -0.50
C PHE A 6 0.92 -1.01 0.46
N THR A 7 -0.19 -1.72 0.31
CA THR A 7 -1.34 -1.64 1.20
C THR A 7 -2.11 -2.95 1.22
N PHE A 8 -3.00 -3.09 2.18
CA PHE A 8 -4.02 -4.14 2.17
C PHE A 8 -5.39 -3.50 2.40
N ILE A 9 -6.41 -4.08 1.80
CA ILE A 9 -7.78 -3.54 1.90
C ILE A 9 -8.81 -4.66 1.74
N LYS A 10 -9.92 -4.52 2.46
CA LYS A 10 -11.12 -5.34 2.35
C LYS A 10 -12.34 -4.48 2.60
N ASN A 11 -13.37 -4.62 1.76
CA ASN A 11 -14.63 -3.86 1.90
C ASN A 11 -14.42 -2.34 1.99
N GLY A 12 -13.49 -1.80 1.22
CA GLY A 12 -13.17 -0.37 1.26
C GLY A 12 -14.32 0.53 0.85
N GLN A 13 -15.17 0.08 -0.09
CA GLN A 13 -16.35 0.83 -0.52
C GLN A 13 -17.41 0.88 0.59
N ILE A 14 -17.79 -0.27 1.16
CA ILE A 14 -18.79 -0.36 2.24
C ILE A 14 -18.34 0.45 3.46
N LEU A 15 -17.05 0.38 3.81
CA LEU A 15 -16.49 1.07 4.96
C LEU A 15 -16.23 2.56 4.70
N GLY A 16 -16.42 3.03 3.47
CA GLY A 16 -16.27 4.44 3.13
C GLY A 16 -14.83 4.94 3.11
N TYR A 17 -13.85 4.07 2.93
CA TYR A 17 -12.45 4.48 2.85
C TYR A 17 -12.13 5.18 1.52
N PRO A 18 -11.35 6.28 1.52
CA PRO A 18 -10.92 6.96 0.31
C PRO A 18 -9.74 6.22 -0.38
N PHE A 19 -9.86 4.90 -0.54
CA PHE A 19 -8.74 4.06 -0.98
C PHE A 19 -8.26 4.35 -2.41
N LEU A 20 -9.15 4.79 -3.31
CA LEU A 20 -8.72 5.19 -4.66
C LEU A 20 -7.87 6.46 -4.60
N GLN A 21 -8.29 7.44 -3.80
CA GLN A 21 -7.54 8.67 -3.57
C GLN A 21 -6.20 8.37 -2.87
N SER A 22 -6.22 7.49 -1.89
CA SER A 22 -5.02 7.01 -1.18
C SER A 22 -4.00 6.44 -2.18
N ILE A 23 -4.40 5.46 -2.98
CA ILE A 23 -3.53 4.83 -3.98
C ILE A 23 -2.98 5.87 -4.96
N LYS A 24 -3.85 6.70 -5.53
CA LYS A 24 -3.45 7.71 -6.52
C LYS A 24 -2.50 8.75 -5.95
N SER A 25 -2.62 9.07 -4.66
CA SER A 25 -1.80 10.11 -4.03
C SER A 25 -0.31 9.80 -4.04
N ILE A 26 0.09 8.53 -3.96
CA ILE A 26 1.50 8.12 -3.89
C ILE A 26 2.05 7.58 -5.22
N LEU A 27 1.19 7.27 -6.20
CA LEU A 27 1.62 6.73 -7.49
C LEU A 27 2.71 7.54 -8.21
N PRO A 28 2.74 8.90 -8.12
CA PRO A 28 3.77 9.68 -8.81
C PRO A 28 5.21 9.37 -8.39
N ILE A 29 5.44 8.95 -7.14
CA ILE A 29 6.79 8.75 -6.59
C ILE A 29 7.18 7.28 -6.40
N VAL A 30 6.34 6.33 -6.82
CA VAL A 30 6.64 4.90 -6.71
C VAL A 30 6.79 4.25 -8.09
N ASP A 31 7.52 3.15 -8.13
CA ASP A 31 7.75 2.35 -9.34
C ASP A 31 6.81 1.16 -9.43
N GLU A 32 6.35 0.66 -8.28
CA GLU A 32 5.29 -0.35 -8.19
C GLU A 32 4.38 -0.08 -6.99
N PHE A 33 3.15 -0.56 -7.07
CA PHE A 33 2.22 -0.54 -5.96
C PHE A 33 1.60 -1.92 -5.77
N VAL A 34 1.94 -2.58 -4.67
CA VAL A 34 1.41 -3.90 -4.32
C VAL A 34 0.16 -3.71 -3.45
N ILE A 35 -0.98 -4.15 -3.96
CA ILE A 35 -2.26 -4.04 -3.26
C ILE A 35 -2.77 -5.45 -2.94
N ASN A 36 -2.77 -5.80 -1.66
CA ASN A 36 -3.39 -7.03 -1.18
C ASN A 36 -4.87 -6.77 -0.92
N CYS A 37 -5.70 -7.16 -1.88
CA CYS A 37 -7.16 -7.01 -1.81
C CYS A 37 -7.77 -8.28 -1.23
N GLY A 38 -8.31 -8.19 -0.02
CA GLY A 38 -9.07 -9.26 0.60
C GLY A 38 -10.40 -9.48 -0.12
N GLU A 39 -10.89 -10.72 -0.10
CA GLU A 39 -12.22 -11.04 -0.62
C GLU A 39 -13.26 -10.10 0.00
N SER A 40 -13.92 -9.32 -0.87
CA SER A 40 -14.81 -8.24 -0.47
C SER A 40 -16.23 -8.52 -0.96
N GLU A 41 -17.22 -8.07 -0.18
CA GLU A 41 -18.65 -8.17 -0.52
C GLU A 41 -19.12 -7.04 -1.42
N ASP A 42 -18.27 -6.05 -1.65
CA ASP A 42 -18.52 -4.86 -2.46
C ASP A 42 -17.67 -4.82 -3.74
N ASP A 43 -17.65 -3.69 -4.41
CA ASP A 43 -16.92 -3.49 -5.67
C ASP A 43 -15.46 -3.03 -5.48
N THR A 44 -14.88 -3.20 -4.28
CA THR A 44 -13.51 -2.75 -3.96
C THR A 44 -12.50 -3.21 -5.01
N LEU A 45 -12.47 -4.48 -5.36
CA LEU A 45 -11.52 -5.03 -6.33
C LEU A 45 -11.69 -4.41 -7.72
N SER A 46 -12.91 -4.32 -8.23
CA SER A 46 -13.18 -3.73 -9.55
C SER A 46 -12.85 -2.23 -9.57
N MET A 47 -13.09 -1.53 -8.47
CA MET A 47 -12.71 -0.11 -8.32
C MET A 47 -11.19 0.07 -8.39
N ILE A 48 -10.42 -0.77 -7.71
CA ILE A 48 -8.95 -0.73 -7.78
C ILE A 48 -8.48 -1.01 -9.21
N ARG A 49 -9.02 -2.03 -9.86
CA ARG A 49 -8.71 -2.36 -11.25
C ARG A 49 -9.04 -1.22 -12.22
N SER A 50 -10.04 -0.40 -11.91
CA SER A 50 -10.44 0.74 -12.75
C SER A 50 -9.38 1.85 -12.81
N ILE A 51 -8.44 1.91 -11.87
CA ILE A 51 -7.33 2.87 -11.92
C ILE A 51 -6.47 2.62 -13.18
N ASN A 52 -6.33 1.36 -13.57
CA ASN A 52 -5.66 0.94 -14.80
C ASN A 52 -4.26 1.53 -14.97
N ASP A 53 -3.46 1.52 -13.90
CA ASP A 53 -2.06 1.93 -13.91
C ASP A 53 -1.16 0.68 -13.90
N LYS A 54 -0.19 0.63 -14.83
CA LYS A 54 0.72 -0.51 -14.96
C LYS A 54 1.62 -0.75 -13.76
N LYS A 55 1.78 0.24 -12.88
CA LYS A 55 2.54 0.12 -11.63
C LYS A 55 1.79 -0.72 -10.59
N ILE A 56 0.47 -0.83 -10.71
CA ILE A 56 -0.36 -1.54 -9.74
C ILE A 56 -0.31 -3.04 -9.98
N ARG A 57 0.04 -3.76 -8.92
CA ARG A 57 0.01 -5.22 -8.87
C ARG A 57 -0.92 -5.66 -7.74
N ILE A 58 -2.00 -6.35 -8.09
CA ILE A 58 -3.03 -6.78 -7.15
C ILE A 58 -2.77 -8.23 -6.75
N ILE A 59 -2.81 -8.48 -5.44
CA ILE A 59 -2.86 -9.82 -4.85
C ILE A 59 -4.26 -9.99 -4.29
N GLU A 60 -4.93 -11.05 -4.66
CA GLU A 60 -6.24 -11.42 -4.11
C GLU A 60 -6.04 -12.41 -2.98
N SER A 61 -6.59 -12.12 -1.82
CA SER A 61 -6.45 -12.94 -0.63
C SER A 61 -7.77 -13.15 0.10
N GLN A 62 -7.79 -14.16 0.96
CA GLN A 62 -8.87 -14.37 1.92
C GLN A 62 -8.37 -14.07 3.33
N TRP A 63 -9.15 -13.30 4.08
CA TRP A 63 -8.82 -13.05 5.48
C TRP A 63 -9.22 -14.24 6.34
N ASN A 64 -8.32 -14.67 7.20
CA ASN A 64 -8.62 -15.67 8.19
C ASN A 64 -9.33 -15.03 9.39
N ASP A 65 -10.64 -15.17 9.44
CA ASP A 65 -11.47 -14.57 10.50
C ASP A 65 -11.15 -15.11 11.91
N VAL A 66 -10.56 -16.29 12.01
CA VAL A 66 -10.08 -16.84 13.28
C VAL A 66 -8.92 -16.00 13.86
N MET A 67 -8.20 -15.29 13.01
CA MET A 67 -7.08 -14.42 13.41
C MET A 67 -7.49 -12.97 13.72
N ARG A 68 -8.77 -12.69 13.90
CA ARG A 68 -9.25 -11.34 14.24
C ARG A 68 -8.82 -10.88 15.64
N ASP A 69 -8.63 -11.82 16.55
CA ASP A 69 -8.24 -11.51 17.91
C ASP A 69 -6.94 -10.72 17.94
N ARG A 70 -6.92 -9.62 18.70
CA ARG A 70 -5.79 -8.70 18.84
C ARG A 70 -5.24 -8.14 17.51
N GLY A 71 -6.02 -8.17 16.45
CA GLY A 71 -5.63 -7.61 15.15
C GLY A 71 -4.57 -8.40 14.39
N TYR A 72 -4.32 -9.65 14.72
CA TYR A 72 -3.35 -10.50 14.01
C TYR A 72 -3.61 -10.60 12.50
N VAL A 73 -4.88 -10.62 12.10
CA VAL A 73 -5.23 -10.66 10.67
C VAL A 73 -4.71 -9.45 9.91
N TYR A 74 -4.73 -8.27 10.51
CA TYR A 74 -4.21 -7.04 9.87
C TYR A 74 -2.70 -7.13 9.64
N GLY A 75 -1.94 -7.58 10.64
CA GLY A 75 -0.51 -7.81 10.52
C GLY A 75 -0.18 -8.82 9.44
N GLN A 76 -0.92 -9.94 9.36
CA GLN A 76 -0.75 -10.95 8.33
C GLN A 76 -0.99 -10.38 6.93
N GLN A 77 -2.09 -9.66 6.73
CA GLN A 77 -2.45 -9.11 5.43
C GLN A 77 -1.47 -8.01 4.98
N LYS A 78 -1.00 -7.19 5.91
CA LYS A 78 0.07 -6.22 5.67
C LYS A 78 1.36 -6.90 5.21
N MET A 79 1.79 -7.97 5.91
CA MET A 79 2.99 -8.71 5.57
C MET A 79 2.91 -9.35 4.19
N ILE A 80 1.76 -9.90 3.79
CA ILE A 80 1.57 -10.45 2.45
C ILE A 80 1.89 -9.38 1.39
N ALA A 81 1.38 -8.17 1.54
CA ALA A 81 1.68 -7.09 0.62
C ALA A 81 3.16 -6.69 0.67
N GLN A 82 3.71 -6.49 1.86
CA GLN A 82 5.08 -6.05 2.07
C GLN A 82 6.11 -7.01 1.47
N TYR A 83 5.97 -8.32 1.72
CA TYR A 83 6.91 -9.33 1.21
C TYR A 83 6.83 -9.53 -0.31
N ASN A 84 5.80 -9.01 -0.96
CA ASN A 84 5.71 -8.99 -2.41
C ASN A 84 6.30 -7.72 -3.05
N CYS A 85 6.78 -6.77 -2.25
CA CYS A 85 7.50 -5.61 -2.73
C CYS A 85 8.88 -6.00 -3.26
N THR A 86 9.29 -5.38 -4.36
CA THR A 86 10.59 -5.66 -5.02
C THR A 86 11.53 -4.46 -5.04
N GLY A 87 11.11 -3.32 -4.49
CA GLY A 87 11.90 -2.09 -4.43
C GLY A 87 12.95 -2.07 -3.32
N ASP A 88 13.81 -1.07 -3.38
CA ASP A 88 14.77 -0.77 -2.31
C ASP A 88 14.07 -0.24 -1.05
N TRP A 89 12.96 0.47 -1.25
CA TRP A 89 12.05 0.91 -0.19
C TRP A 89 10.70 0.26 -0.35
N ALA A 90 10.09 -0.10 0.77
CA ALA A 90 8.69 -0.53 0.86
C ALA A 90 7.89 0.53 1.62
N PHE A 91 7.14 1.35 0.89
CA PHE A 91 6.36 2.46 1.41
C PHE A 91 4.95 1.99 1.79
N TYR A 92 4.64 1.97 3.07
CA TYR A 92 3.30 1.60 3.54
C TYR A 92 2.35 2.80 3.52
N ILE A 93 1.15 2.60 3.01
CA ILE A 93 0.06 3.57 3.08
C ILE A 93 -1.24 2.85 3.48
N GLU A 94 -1.97 3.40 4.44
CA GLU A 94 -3.28 2.88 4.80
C GLU A 94 -4.36 3.37 3.84
N GLY A 95 -5.44 2.58 3.67
CA GLY A 95 -6.49 2.88 2.69
C GLY A 95 -7.31 4.13 3.00
N ASP A 96 -7.16 4.73 4.18
CA ASP A 96 -7.78 5.97 4.61
C ASP A 96 -6.81 7.17 4.68
N GLU A 97 -5.55 6.96 4.32
CA GLU A 97 -4.53 8.00 4.25
C GLU A 97 -4.38 8.55 2.81
N VAL A 98 -4.25 9.86 2.69
CA VAL A 98 -3.99 10.54 1.41
C VAL A 98 -2.84 11.51 1.60
N TYR A 99 -1.79 11.37 0.79
CA TYR A 99 -0.64 12.27 0.83
C TYR A 99 -0.91 13.53 0.00
N HIS A 100 -0.46 14.67 0.51
CA HIS A 100 -0.54 15.91 -0.22
C HIS A 100 0.55 15.96 -1.30
N GLU A 101 0.20 16.48 -2.47
CA GLU A 101 1.13 16.55 -3.62
C GLU A 101 2.41 17.32 -3.33
N ASP A 102 2.35 18.36 -2.48
CA ASP A 102 3.50 19.18 -2.10
C ASP A 102 4.52 18.43 -1.22
N ASP A 103 4.14 17.30 -0.61
CA ASP A 103 5.03 16.53 0.24
C ASP A 103 5.77 15.42 -0.52
N LEU A 104 5.33 15.06 -1.71
CA LEU A 104 5.85 13.92 -2.45
C LEU A 104 7.34 14.05 -2.78
N GLU A 105 7.79 15.24 -3.18
CA GLU A 105 9.20 15.45 -3.51
C GLU A 105 10.09 15.32 -2.29
N LYS A 106 9.69 15.85 -1.14
CA LYS A 106 10.42 15.70 0.14
C LYS A 106 10.53 14.25 0.57
N ILE A 107 9.44 13.47 0.40
CA ILE A 107 9.42 12.05 0.72
C ILE A 107 10.44 11.33 -0.15
N LYS A 108 10.44 11.59 -1.45
CA LYS A 108 11.37 11.00 -2.41
C LYS A 108 12.82 11.36 -2.09
N GLU A 109 13.11 12.64 -1.87
CA GLU A 109 14.44 13.12 -1.49
C GLU A 109 14.94 12.45 -0.20
N SER A 110 14.07 12.26 0.78
CA SER A 110 14.42 11.57 2.03
C SER A 110 14.78 10.11 1.78
N MET A 111 14.03 9.41 0.95
CA MET A 111 14.35 8.02 0.57
C MET A 111 15.69 7.93 -0.18
N GLU A 112 15.97 8.87 -1.07
CA GLU A 112 17.25 8.93 -1.79
C GLU A 112 18.43 9.22 -0.84
N LEU A 113 18.25 10.15 0.09
CA LEU A 113 19.29 10.55 1.05
C LEU A 113 19.72 9.38 1.93
N TYR A 114 18.79 8.57 2.40
CA TYR A 114 19.06 7.50 3.35
C TYR A 114 19.19 6.10 2.71
N LEU A 115 19.11 6.01 1.38
CA LEU A 115 19.13 4.71 0.67
C LEU A 115 20.34 3.82 1.05
N ASN A 116 21.49 4.43 1.24
CA ASN A 116 22.74 3.71 1.51
C ASN A 116 23.23 3.87 2.96
N ASP A 117 22.44 4.44 3.83
CA ASP A 117 22.80 4.58 5.24
C ASP A 117 22.42 3.32 6.03
N ALA A 118 23.41 2.50 6.35
CA ALA A 118 23.21 1.24 7.07
C ALA A 118 22.67 1.41 8.51
N ASN A 119 22.63 2.63 9.04
CA ASN A 119 22.06 2.91 10.36
C ASN A 119 20.58 3.26 10.31
N VAL A 120 20.01 3.42 9.12
CA VAL A 120 18.60 3.78 8.93
C VAL A 120 17.84 2.56 8.41
N GLU A 121 16.96 2.03 9.25
CA GLU A 121 16.11 0.88 8.90
C GLU A 121 14.72 1.31 8.40
N ALA A 122 14.24 2.48 8.83
CA ALA A 122 12.95 3.00 8.46
C ALA A 122 12.91 4.53 8.53
N LEU A 123 12.03 5.12 7.73
CA LEU A 123 11.63 6.53 7.81
C LEU A 123 10.18 6.59 8.30
N VAL A 124 9.88 7.51 9.18
CA VAL A 124 8.54 7.72 9.75
C VAL A 124 8.11 9.19 9.62
#